data_057f2fbff3055bad553e34633b8a4b7f
#
_entry.id   057f2fbff3055bad553e34633b8a4b7f
#
_cell.length_a   1.000
_cell.length_b   1.000
_cell.length_c   1.000
_cell.angle_alpha   90.00
_cell.angle_beta   90.00
_cell.angle_gamma   90.00
#
_symmetry.space_group_name_H-M   'P 1'
#
loop_
_entity.id
_entity.type
_entity.pdbx_description
1 polymer ?
#
loop_
_entity_poly.entity_id
_entity_poly.type
_entity_poly.pdbx_seq_one_letter_code
_entity_poly.pdbx_strand_id
1 'polypeptide(L)'
;MPAPFPEEFRRRAVELAREGSRPVMVVARELGISESGLRRWIAQADVDEGKAVGVSTPEREELTRLRRENRVLRMERELLSRAAAFFASENVLPK
;
A
#
# COMPACT_ATOMS: atom_id res chain seq x y z
N MET A 1 -8.83 15.14 1.77
CA MET A 1 -7.57 14.58 1.31
C MET A 1 -7.41 14.82 -0.16
N PRO A 2 -6.32 15.41 -0.58
CA PRO A 2 -6.11 15.53 -2.01
C PRO A 2 -5.93 14.16 -2.63
N ALA A 3 -6.40 14.03 -3.85
CA ALA A 3 -6.23 12.80 -4.58
C ALA A 3 -4.76 12.59 -4.88
N PRO A 4 -4.28 11.36 -4.85
CA PRO A 4 -2.89 11.10 -5.26
C PRO A 4 -2.74 11.39 -6.74
N PHE A 5 -1.53 11.71 -7.15
CA PHE A 5 -1.24 11.93 -8.55
C PHE A 5 -1.52 10.66 -9.35
N PRO A 6 -2.04 10.80 -10.57
CA PRO A 6 -2.27 9.63 -11.42
C PRO A 6 -0.99 8.86 -11.70
N GLU A 7 -1.14 7.57 -11.93
CA GLU A 7 0.01 6.72 -12.18
C GLU A 7 0.81 7.17 -13.40
N GLU A 8 0.10 7.59 -14.44
CA GLU A 8 0.77 8.06 -15.64
C GLU A 8 1.61 9.28 -15.39
N PHE A 9 1.12 10.21 -14.57
CA PHE A 9 1.87 11.39 -14.21
C PHE A 9 3.13 11.01 -13.45
N ARG A 10 3.00 10.10 -12.47
CA ARG A 10 4.16 9.66 -11.70
C ARG A 10 5.19 9.00 -12.58
N ARG A 11 4.75 8.16 -13.51
CA ARG A 11 5.66 7.48 -14.43
C ARG A 11 6.39 8.47 -15.29
N ARG A 12 5.67 9.46 -15.83
CA ARG A 12 6.27 10.48 -16.66
C ARG A 12 7.28 11.31 -15.89
N ALA A 13 6.96 11.65 -14.65
CA ALA A 13 7.86 12.40 -13.79
C ALA A 13 9.16 11.64 -13.56
N VAL A 14 9.06 10.33 -13.31
CA VAL A 14 10.25 9.50 -13.14
C VAL A 14 11.08 9.46 -14.41
N GLU A 15 10.42 9.33 -15.57
CA GLU A 15 11.13 9.31 -16.84
C GLU A 15 11.90 10.60 -17.05
N LEU A 16 11.26 11.74 -16.78
CA LEU A 16 11.93 13.03 -16.94
C LEU A 16 13.14 13.17 -16.02
N ALA A 17 13.00 12.71 -14.79
CA ALA A 17 14.10 12.75 -13.84
C ALA A 17 15.24 11.85 -14.28
N ARG A 18 14.92 10.71 -14.88
CA ARG A 18 15.94 9.74 -15.31
C ARG A 18 16.69 10.16 -16.56
N GLU A 19 16.13 11.08 -17.33
CA GLU A 19 16.84 11.60 -18.50
C GLU A 19 18.17 12.22 -18.13
N GLY A 20 18.26 12.76 -16.91
CA GLY A 20 19.51 13.26 -16.41
C GLY A 20 19.92 14.61 -16.98
N SER A 21 19.11 15.24 -17.83
CA SER A 21 19.45 16.54 -18.38
C SER A 21 19.29 17.65 -17.35
N ARG A 22 18.53 17.40 -16.28
CA ARG A 22 18.29 18.36 -15.21
C ARG A 22 18.31 17.65 -13.87
N PRO A 23 18.74 18.35 -12.80
CA PRO A 23 18.68 17.74 -11.47
C PRO A 23 17.25 17.41 -11.06
N VAL A 24 17.11 16.43 -10.19
CA VAL A 24 15.80 16.00 -9.70
C VAL A 24 15.03 17.18 -9.10
N MET A 25 15.75 18.03 -8.36
CA MET A 25 15.13 19.20 -7.74
C MET A 25 14.47 20.11 -8.78
N VAL A 26 15.14 20.31 -9.91
CA VAL A 26 14.63 21.17 -10.97
C VAL A 26 13.41 20.54 -11.62
N VAL A 27 13.47 19.25 -11.90
CA VAL A 27 12.33 18.53 -12.50
C VAL A 27 11.14 18.62 -11.58
N ALA A 28 11.35 18.39 -10.28
CA ALA A 28 10.25 18.45 -9.31
C ALA A 28 9.61 19.84 -9.30
N ARG A 29 10.46 20.89 -9.32
CA ARG A 29 9.96 22.26 -9.31
C ARG A 29 9.13 22.54 -10.55
N GLU A 30 9.60 22.09 -11.71
CA GLU A 30 8.88 22.32 -12.97
C GLU A 30 7.55 21.62 -12.99
N LEU A 31 7.46 20.46 -12.34
CA LEU A 31 6.22 19.70 -12.29
C LEU A 31 5.31 20.10 -11.14
N GLY A 32 5.79 21.00 -10.28
CA GLY A 32 4.96 21.46 -9.15
C GLY A 32 4.82 20.43 -8.05
N ILE A 33 5.81 19.57 -7.88
CA ILE A 33 5.78 18.52 -6.84
C ILE A 33 7.01 18.67 -5.96
N SER A 34 6.99 17.99 -4.82
CA SER A 34 8.11 18.05 -3.90
C SER A 34 9.25 17.18 -4.43
N GLU A 35 10.47 17.62 -4.14
CA GLU A 35 11.64 16.83 -4.51
C GLU A 35 11.65 15.49 -3.82
N SER A 36 11.30 15.45 -2.52
CA SER A 36 11.28 14.20 -1.78
C SER A 36 10.22 13.24 -2.33
N GLY A 37 9.10 13.78 -2.79
CA GLY A 37 8.07 12.96 -3.41
C GLY A 37 8.55 12.34 -4.70
N LEU A 38 9.22 13.14 -5.55
CA LEU A 38 9.76 12.63 -6.80
C LEU A 38 10.85 11.58 -6.54
N ARG A 39 11.74 11.84 -5.58
CA ARG A 39 12.77 10.86 -5.25
C ARG A 39 12.17 9.55 -4.75
N ARG A 40 11.06 9.64 -4.00
CA ARG A 40 10.37 8.45 -3.53
C ARG A 40 9.79 7.66 -4.71
N TRP A 41 9.23 8.35 -5.69
CA TRP A 41 8.70 7.69 -6.88
C TRP A 41 9.81 7.00 -7.66
N ILE A 42 10.97 7.65 -7.79
CA ILE A 42 12.11 7.06 -8.48
C ILE A 42 12.57 5.81 -7.75
N ALA A 43 12.69 5.88 -6.44
CA ALA A 43 13.12 4.73 -5.64
C ALA A 43 12.15 3.57 -5.78
N GLN A 44 10.85 3.85 -5.75
CA GLN A 44 9.84 2.80 -5.90
C GLN A 44 9.87 2.20 -7.30
N ALA A 45 10.08 3.03 -8.31
CA ALA A 45 10.20 2.54 -9.69
C ALA A 45 11.41 1.63 -9.83
N ASP A 46 12.52 1.97 -9.17
CA ASP A 46 13.71 1.12 -9.19
C ASP A 46 13.43 -0.25 -8.57
N VAL A 47 12.68 -0.28 -7.47
CA VAL A 47 12.32 -1.55 -6.84
C VAL A 47 11.39 -2.34 -7.76
N ASP A 48 10.39 -1.68 -8.33
CA ASP A 48 9.41 -2.36 -9.18
C ASP A 48 10.07 -2.92 -10.44
N GLU A 49 11.12 -2.28 -10.91
CA GLU A 49 11.86 -2.74 -12.09
C GLU A 49 12.98 -3.73 -11.75
N GLY A 50 13.12 -4.07 -10.47
CA GLY A 50 14.12 -5.03 -10.06
C GLY A 50 15.52 -4.47 -9.93
N LYS A 51 15.67 -3.13 -9.96
CA LYS A 51 16.98 -2.50 -9.87
C LYS A 51 17.43 -2.26 -8.44
N ALA A 52 16.50 -2.33 -7.49
CA ALA A 52 16.80 -2.13 -6.08
C ALA A 52 15.99 -3.11 -5.26
N VAL A 53 16.50 -3.44 -4.07
CA VAL A 53 15.82 -4.35 -3.16
C VAL A 53 14.76 -3.56 -2.39
N GLY A 54 13.58 -4.15 -2.23
CA GLY A 54 12.51 -3.53 -1.47
C GLY A 54 11.19 -4.18 -1.80
N VAL A 55 10.12 -3.67 -1.19
CA VAL A 55 8.78 -4.17 -1.43
C VAL A 55 8.22 -3.48 -2.67
N SER A 56 7.91 -4.25 -3.69
CA SER A 56 7.36 -3.70 -4.92
C SER A 56 5.94 -3.19 -4.68
N THR A 57 5.45 -2.37 -5.62
CA THR A 57 4.08 -1.86 -5.55
C THR A 57 3.06 -2.98 -5.51
N PRO A 58 3.13 -4.00 -6.41
CA PRO A 58 2.20 -5.13 -6.32
C PRO A 58 2.27 -5.86 -4.99
N GLU A 59 3.48 -6.05 -4.45
CA GLU A 59 3.62 -6.71 -3.16
C GLU A 59 3.02 -5.88 -2.03
N ARG A 60 3.17 -4.57 -2.10
CA ARG A 60 2.60 -3.70 -1.09
C ARG A 60 1.07 -3.73 -1.13
N GLU A 61 0.51 -3.76 -2.34
CA GLU A 61 -0.94 -3.86 -2.50
C GLU A 61 -1.45 -5.19 -1.97
N GLU A 62 -0.70 -6.25 -2.22
CA GLU A 62 -1.05 -7.57 -1.71
C GLU A 62 -1.01 -7.59 -0.18
N LEU A 63 0.02 -6.98 0.42
CA LEU A 63 0.10 -6.89 1.86
C LEU A 63 -1.08 -6.14 2.46
N THR A 64 -1.47 -5.02 1.83
CA THR A 64 -2.61 -4.25 2.29
C THR A 64 -3.88 -5.07 2.24
N ARG A 65 -4.09 -5.80 1.15
CA ARG A 65 -5.26 -6.66 0.99
C ARG A 65 -5.28 -7.75 2.04
N LEU A 66 -4.14 -8.42 2.21
CA LEU A 66 -4.06 -9.52 3.16
C LEU A 66 -4.24 -9.05 4.61
N ARG A 67 -3.72 -7.88 4.94
CA ARG A 67 -3.91 -7.33 6.28
C ARG A 67 -5.38 -7.03 6.54
N ARG A 68 -6.09 -6.52 5.53
CA ARG A 68 -7.52 -6.26 5.67
C ARG A 68 -8.29 -7.55 5.84
N GLU A 69 -8.00 -8.55 4.99
CA GLU A 69 -8.66 -9.85 5.12
C GLU A 69 -8.39 -10.49 6.47
N ASN A 70 -7.15 -10.35 6.95
CA ASN A 70 -6.78 -10.93 8.23
C ASN A 70 -7.58 -10.29 9.37
N ARG A 71 -7.77 -8.95 9.32
CA ARG A 71 -8.58 -8.27 10.34
C ARG A 71 -10.01 -8.78 10.32
N VAL A 72 -10.59 -8.92 9.12
CA VAL A 72 -11.97 -9.39 9.01
C VAL A 72 -12.10 -10.83 9.54
N LEU A 73 -11.16 -11.68 9.14
CA LEU A 73 -11.20 -13.08 9.59
C LEU A 73 -11.04 -13.19 11.09
N ARG A 74 -10.20 -12.36 11.69
CA ARG A 74 -10.04 -12.37 13.14
C ARG A 74 -11.31 -11.91 13.84
N MET A 75 -11.97 -10.89 13.29
CA MET A 75 -13.23 -10.42 13.85
C MET A 75 -14.30 -11.49 13.75
N GLU A 76 -14.38 -12.15 12.61
CA GLU A 76 -15.36 -13.22 12.42
C GLU A 76 -15.10 -14.38 13.36
N ARG A 77 -13.83 -14.74 13.52
CA ARG A 77 -13.45 -15.81 14.43
C ARG A 77 -13.85 -15.48 15.85
N GLU A 78 -13.61 -14.24 16.26
CA GLU A 78 -13.96 -13.84 17.62
C GLU A 78 -15.46 -13.84 17.82
N LEU A 79 -16.20 -13.36 16.84
CA LEU A 79 -17.66 -13.37 16.92
C LEU A 79 -18.18 -14.79 17.01
N LEU A 80 -17.66 -15.68 16.16
CA LEU A 80 -18.09 -17.08 16.21
C LEU A 80 -17.73 -17.75 17.51
N SER A 81 -16.57 -17.43 18.07
CA SER A 81 -16.18 -17.97 19.36
C SER A 81 -17.14 -17.54 20.46
N ARG A 82 -17.52 -16.26 20.45
CA ARG A 82 -18.46 -15.74 21.43
C ARG A 82 -19.83 -16.36 21.25
N ALA A 83 -20.27 -16.52 20.01
CA ALA A 83 -21.57 -17.13 19.74
C ALA A 83 -21.57 -18.58 20.18
N ALA A 84 -20.51 -19.33 19.94
CA ALA A 84 -20.39 -20.71 20.33
C ALA A 84 -20.43 -20.84 21.85
N ALA A 85 -19.73 -19.94 22.54
CA ALA A 85 -19.73 -19.96 24.00
C ALA A 85 -21.13 -19.65 24.55
N PHE A 86 -21.80 -18.67 23.92
CA PHE A 86 -23.15 -18.33 24.33
C PHE A 86 -24.10 -19.51 24.16
N PHE A 87 -24.07 -20.13 22.98
CA PHE A 87 -24.95 -21.26 22.71
C PHE A 87 -24.63 -22.44 23.60
N ALA A 88 -23.35 -22.67 23.87
CA ALA A 88 -22.98 -23.74 24.78
C ALA A 88 -23.54 -23.49 26.18
N SER A 89 -23.52 -22.25 26.62
CA SER A 89 -24.06 -21.87 27.92
C SER A 89 -25.57 -22.06 27.96
N GLU A 90 -26.25 -21.66 26.89
CA GLU A 90 -27.70 -21.79 26.83
C GLU A 90 -28.15 -23.21 26.72
N ASN A 91 -27.35 -24.06 26.11
CA ASN A 91 -27.69 -25.41 25.86
C ASN A 91 -27.26 -26.35 26.93
N VAL A 92 -26.85 -25.81 27.95
CA VAL A 92 -26.51 -26.65 29.05
C VAL A 92 -27.70 -27.41 29.39
N LEU A 93 -27.71 -28.49 29.17
CA LEU A 93 -28.69 -29.20 29.27
C LEU A 93 -29.34 -29.47 30.28
N PRO A 94 -30.11 -29.43 30.40
CA PRO A 94 -30.77 -29.66 31.45
C PRO A 94 -31.05 -30.96 31.71
N LYS A 95 -31.12 -31.29 31.88
CA LYS A 95 -31.40 -32.28 32.16
C LYS A 95 -31.83 -32.84 32.12
#